data_ba1194feb50941f603943bf9ce21f7d7
#
_entry.id   ba1194feb50941f603943bf9ce21f7d7
#
_cell.length_a   1.000
_cell.length_b   1.000
_cell.length_c   1.000
_cell.angle_alpha   90.00
_cell.angle_beta   90.00
_cell.angle_gamma   90.00
#
_symmetry.space_group_name_H-M   'P 1'
#
loop_
_entity.id
_entity.type
_entity.pdbx_description
1 polymer ?
#
loop_
_entity_poly.entity_id
_entity_poly.type
_entity_poly.pdbx_seq_one_letter_code
_entity_poly.pdbx_strand_id
1 'polypeptide(L)'
;MEEYSEPNKLVPFGQTPIENDPDDGIKLYMPNRRERKSKLFSFCFRICRFAAMVFAFFLIYYCLYRLYVKNALPADDIPAAATPEVTSSEDSLQLTEPRLPLVINECSFEIDVEEYINEGSYIKIPDGDGIKVLIVNSHSSETVSDSLSVSDLAEDLAKILESRGIGTYFDNTPNDVAGNIGAYTRMSENIAKLKEKYNEAVIVIDIHDSDSGSPFAFTIGATDDFSWEENLRLACNIYKLMKDTDAMFRFLPTSLGQDSGLLTLNIGIGGNFTDDGTARALLSSFADALSELLQNEPLA
;
A
#
# COMPACT_ATOMS: atom_id res chain seq x y z
N MET A 1 25.04 19.81 -65.71
CA MET A 1 25.99 20.07 -64.60
C MET A 1 25.16 20.76 -63.53
N GLU A 2 24.60 19.93 -62.65
CA GLU A 2 23.77 20.42 -61.49
C GLU A 2 24.69 20.46 -60.31
N GLU A 3 24.74 21.61 -59.68
CA GLU A 3 25.56 21.96 -58.53
C GLU A 3 24.84 21.43 -57.27
N TYR A 4 25.45 20.41 -56.61
CA TYR A 4 24.97 19.86 -55.36
C TYR A 4 25.31 20.84 -54.23
N SER A 5 24.28 21.49 -53.61
CA SER A 5 24.46 22.27 -52.41
C SER A 5 24.50 21.35 -51.18
N GLU A 6 25.56 21.45 -50.39
CA GLU A 6 25.74 20.74 -49.11
C GLU A 6 24.67 21.16 -48.08
N PRO A 7 24.18 20.21 -47.25
CA PRO A 7 23.22 20.54 -46.23
C PRO A 7 23.84 21.31 -45.04
N ASN A 8 23.17 22.36 -44.60
CA ASN A 8 23.49 23.21 -43.47
C ASN A 8 23.85 22.40 -42.21
N LYS A 9 25.10 22.53 -41.76
CA LYS A 9 25.54 22.11 -40.41
C LYS A 9 24.85 23.02 -39.39
N LEU A 10 23.94 22.44 -38.58
CA LEU A 10 23.39 23.07 -37.40
C LEU A 10 24.51 23.35 -36.39
N VAL A 11 24.76 24.62 -36.12
CA VAL A 11 25.70 25.09 -35.06
C VAL A 11 24.94 24.94 -33.73
N PRO A 12 25.55 24.31 -32.70
CA PRO A 12 24.90 24.22 -31.40
C PRO A 12 24.76 25.61 -30.75
N PHE A 13 23.60 25.89 -30.22
CA PHE A 13 23.23 27.14 -29.57
C PHE A 13 24.20 27.43 -28.41
N GLY A 14 24.94 28.55 -28.48
CA GLY A 14 25.76 29.03 -27.36
C GLY A 14 27.28 29.18 -27.61
N GLN A 15 27.77 28.94 -28.84
CA GLN A 15 29.17 29.27 -29.16
C GLN A 15 29.25 30.51 -30.08
N THR A 16 29.71 31.65 -29.53
CA THR A 16 30.16 32.74 -30.35
C THR A 16 31.47 32.36 -31.03
N PRO A 17 31.69 32.73 -32.31
CA PRO A 17 32.96 32.46 -33.00
C PRO A 17 34.09 33.23 -32.27
N ILE A 18 35.10 32.49 -31.88
CA ILE A 18 36.33 33.09 -31.34
C ILE A 18 37.11 33.58 -32.54
N GLU A 19 37.20 34.89 -32.70
CA GLU A 19 38.11 35.56 -33.62
C GLU A 19 39.53 35.37 -33.06
N ASN A 20 40.37 34.60 -33.75
CA ASN A 20 41.72 34.33 -33.33
C ASN A 20 42.58 35.54 -33.68
N ASP A 21 42.92 36.34 -32.66
CA ASP A 21 44.02 37.32 -32.75
C ASP A 21 45.35 36.58 -32.47
N PRO A 22 46.32 36.58 -33.40
CA PRO A 22 47.53 35.76 -33.28
C PRO A 22 48.51 36.21 -32.20
N ASP A 23 48.28 37.35 -31.50
CA ASP A 23 49.24 37.89 -30.55
C ASP A 23 48.77 37.87 -29.07
N ASP A 24 47.53 37.45 -28.78
CA ASP A 24 47.12 37.34 -27.39
C ASP A 24 47.21 35.89 -26.91
N GLY A 25 48.27 35.60 -26.16
CA GLY A 25 48.42 34.36 -25.45
C GLY A 25 47.16 34.02 -24.58
N ILE A 26 46.63 32.80 -24.75
CA ILE A 26 45.45 32.29 -24.06
C ILE A 26 45.59 32.54 -22.54
N LYS A 27 44.97 33.58 -22.01
CA LYS A 27 44.85 33.76 -20.56
C LYS A 27 43.75 32.82 -20.04
N LEU A 28 44.14 31.62 -19.62
CA LEU A 28 43.31 30.75 -18.85
C LEU A 28 42.89 31.46 -17.54
N TYR A 29 41.65 31.93 -17.49
CA TYR A 29 41.08 32.48 -16.26
C TYR A 29 40.88 31.33 -15.25
N MET A 30 41.83 31.16 -14.36
CA MET A 30 41.66 30.29 -13.21
C MET A 30 40.96 31.07 -12.11
N PRO A 31 39.69 30.70 -11.75
CA PRO A 31 39.02 31.38 -10.66
C PRO A 31 39.81 31.21 -9.37
N ASN A 32 40.02 32.30 -8.68
CA ASN A 32 40.84 32.41 -7.49
C ASN A 32 40.42 31.40 -6.42
N ARG A 33 41.33 30.53 -6.01
CA ARG A 33 41.10 29.42 -5.07
C ARG A 33 40.49 29.89 -3.73
N ARG A 34 40.64 31.14 -3.37
CA ARG A 34 40.07 31.78 -2.16
C ARG A 34 38.54 32.01 -2.31
N GLU A 35 38.05 32.41 -3.49
CA GLU A 35 36.61 32.66 -3.69
C GLU A 35 35.80 31.37 -3.67
N ARG A 36 36.35 30.26 -4.19
CA ARG A 36 35.69 28.94 -4.08
C ARG A 36 35.52 28.46 -2.63
N LYS A 37 36.52 28.68 -1.78
CA LYS A 37 36.46 28.32 -0.36
C LYS A 37 35.40 29.11 0.40
N SER A 38 35.23 30.41 0.13
CA SER A 38 34.24 31.24 0.80
C SER A 38 32.80 30.87 0.41
N LYS A 39 32.55 30.56 -0.86
CA LYS A 39 31.23 30.13 -1.33
C LYS A 39 30.85 28.75 -0.79
N LEU A 40 31.79 27.80 -0.72
CA LEU A 40 31.57 26.48 -0.14
C LEU A 40 31.27 26.57 1.36
N PHE A 41 32.03 27.42 2.09
CA PHE A 41 31.81 27.63 3.51
C PHE A 41 30.43 28.24 3.80
N SER A 42 30.03 29.24 3.02
CA SER A 42 28.70 29.85 3.12
C SER A 42 27.57 28.86 2.81
N PHE A 43 27.78 27.98 1.86
CA PHE A 43 26.82 26.91 1.51
C PHE A 43 26.70 25.88 2.64
N CYS A 44 27.81 25.37 3.16
CA CYS A 44 27.81 24.45 4.30
C CYS A 44 27.13 25.07 5.54
N PHE A 45 27.40 26.36 5.83
CA PHE A 45 26.77 27.05 6.95
C PHE A 45 25.24 27.18 6.81
N ARG A 46 24.74 27.41 5.58
CA ARG A 46 23.28 27.41 5.31
C ARG A 46 22.65 26.04 5.52
N ILE A 47 23.31 24.97 5.08
CA ILE A 47 22.84 23.59 5.31
C ILE A 47 22.81 23.27 6.80
N CYS A 48 23.88 23.61 7.56
CA CYS A 48 23.90 23.38 9.00
C CYS A 48 22.79 24.15 9.74
N ARG A 49 22.49 25.41 9.34
CA ARG A 49 21.37 26.15 9.93
C ARG A 49 20.03 25.53 9.62
N PHE A 50 19.82 25.05 8.38
CA PHE A 50 18.60 24.38 7.99
C PHE A 50 18.43 23.06 8.76
N ALA A 51 19.48 22.24 8.85
CA ALA A 51 19.46 21.01 9.63
C ALA A 51 19.17 21.25 11.13
N ALA A 52 19.77 22.30 11.74
CA ALA A 52 19.48 22.67 13.11
C ALA A 52 18.03 23.11 13.32
N MET A 53 17.44 23.83 12.35
CA MET A 53 16.03 24.24 12.39
C MET A 53 15.09 23.02 12.30
N VAL A 54 15.36 22.09 11.40
CA VAL A 54 14.59 20.85 11.26
C VAL A 54 14.67 20.02 12.55
N PHE A 55 15.87 19.88 13.14
CA PHE A 55 16.06 19.17 14.40
C PHE A 55 15.28 19.82 15.56
N ALA A 56 15.26 21.16 15.63
CA ALA A 56 14.47 21.89 16.63
C ALA A 56 12.96 21.64 16.48
N PHE A 57 12.46 21.57 15.25
CA PHE A 57 11.06 21.22 14.99
C PHE A 57 10.75 19.79 15.47
N PHE A 58 11.62 18.82 15.18
CA PHE A 58 11.44 17.46 15.68
C PHE A 58 11.44 17.37 17.21
N LEU A 59 12.32 18.13 17.88
CA LEU A 59 12.32 18.18 19.34
C LEU A 59 11.02 18.77 19.91
N ILE A 60 10.53 19.87 19.32
CA ILE A 60 9.26 20.48 19.74
C ILE A 60 8.12 19.49 19.52
N TYR A 61 8.05 18.85 18.36
CA TYR A 61 7.04 17.84 18.05
C TYR A 61 7.10 16.68 19.05
N TYR A 62 8.29 16.17 19.35
CA TYR A 62 8.49 15.09 20.34
C TYR A 62 8.04 15.51 21.74
N CYS A 63 8.35 16.73 22.17
CA CYS A 63 7.89 17.25 23.46
C CYS A 63 6.37 17.38 23.52
N LEU A 64 5.74 17.90 22.47
CA LEU A 64 4.28 18.01 22.39
C LEU A 64 3.61 16.64 22.36
N TYR A 65 4.16 15.70 21.62
CA TYR A 65 3.69 14.31 21.59
C TYR A 65 3.77 13.65 22.97
N ARG A 66 4.87 13.83 23.69
CA ARG A 66 5.05 13.32 25.06
C ARG A 66 4.06 13.94 26.05
N LEU A 67 3.79 15.24 25.92
CA LEU A 67 2.79 15.93 26.73
C LEU A 67 1.38 15.44 26.41
N TYR A 68 1.09 15.21 25.15
CA TYR A 68 -0.19 14.67 24.69
C TYR A 68 -0.42 13.25 25.26
N VAL A 69 0.54 12.35 25.07
CA VAL A 69 0.46 10.97 25.59
C VAL A 69 0.35 10.93 27.10
N LYS A 70 1.08 11.79 27.81
CA LYS A 70 1.00 11.86 29.27
C LYS A 70 -0.35 12.36 29.80
N ASN A 71 -1.02 13.22 29.04
CA ASN A 71 -2.34 13.78 29.42
C ASN A 71 -3.52 12.96 28.88
N ALA A 72 -3.29 12.09 27.87
CA ALA A 72 -4.32 11.25 27.28
C ALA A 72 -4.57 9.92 28.00
N LEU A 73 -3.64 9.52 28.92
CA LEU A 73 -3.84 8.36 29.77
C LEU A 73 -4.30 8.83 31.14
N PRO A 74 -5.57 8.68 31.51
CA PRO A 74 -5.98 8.83 32.90
C PRO A 74 -5.28 7.73 33.72
N ALA A 75 -4.56 8.15 34.76
CA ALA A 75 -4.04 7.24 35.77
C ALA A 75 -5.24 6.84 36.65
N ASP A 76 -5.99 5.84 36.22
CA ASP A 76 -7.07 5.30 37.02
C ASP A 76 -6.68 4.02 37.72
N ASP A 77 -6.78 4.12 39.02
CA ASP A 77 -6.83 3.13 40.05
C ASP A 77 -7.17 1.71 39.55
N ILE A 78 -6.18 0.82 39.69
CA ILE A 78 -6.41 -0.63 39.61
C ILE A 78 -7.02 -1.05 40.96
N PRO A 79 -8.30 -1.42 41.04
CA PRO A 79 -8.83 -2.06 42.24
C PRO A 79 -8.20 -3.45 42.41
N ALA A 80 -7.80 -3.75 43.63
CA ALA A 80 -7.25 -5.02 44.02
C ALA A 80 -8.15 -6.19 43.61
N ALA A 81 -7.52 -7.21 43.00
CA ALA A 81 -8.13 -8.44 42.52
C ALA A 81 -9.04 -9.09 43.58
N ALA A 82 -10.34 -9.13 43.30
CA ALA A 82 -11.26 -10.07 43.90
C ALA A 82 -11.21 -11.38 43.10
N THR A 83 -10.92 -12.46 43.78
CA THR A 83 -10.96 -13.82 43.25
C THR A 83 -12.37 -14.11 42.72
N PRO A 84 -12.57 -14.51 41.46
CA PRO A 84 -13.90 -14.86 41.00
C PRO A 84 -14.29 -16.24 41.50
N GLU A 85 -15.35 -16.31 42.26
CA GLU A 85 -16.12 -17.53 42.50
C GLU A 85 -16.66 -18.05 41.15
N VAL A 86 -16.34 -19.30 40.84
CA VAL A 86 -16.90 -20.01 39.69
C VAL A 86 -18.36 -20.30 39.95
N THR A 87 -19.23 -19.43 39.44
CA THR A 87 -20.65 -19.75 39.34
C THR A 87 -20.92 -20.15 37.89
N SER A 88 -21.21 -21.40 37.68
CA SER A 88 -21.74 -21.94 36.42
C SER A 88 -23.11 -21.29 36.17
N SER A 89 -23.18 -20.40 35.19
CA SER A 89 -24.44 -19.91 34.63
C SER A 89 -24.41 -20.02 33.12
N GLU A 90 -25.39 -20.75 32.71
CA GLU A 90 -25.96 -20.98 31.38
C GLU A 90 -25.63 -19.96 30.30
N ASP A 91 -25.26 -20.55 29.20
CA ASP A 91 -24.99 -20.03 27.87
C ASP A 91 -26.10 -19.06 27.42
N SER A 92 -25.99 -17.80 27.79
CA SER A 92 -26.72 -16.75 27.10
C SER A 92 -25.87 -16.34 25.89
N LEU A 93 -26.31 -16.76 24.72
CA LEU A 93 -25.88 -16.20 23.44
C LEU A 93 -25.98 -14.67 23.52
N GLN A 94 -24.91 -14.02 23.98
CA GLN A 94 -24.75 -12.60 23.76
C GLN A 94 -24.55 -12.45 22.27
N LEU A 95 -25.58 -11.95 21.59
CA LEU A 95 -25.42 -11.28 20.30
C LEU A 95 -24.45 -10.11 20.55
N THR A 96 -23.17 -10.37 20.38
CA THR A 96 -22.17 -9.31 20.28
C THR A 96 -22.56 -8.46 19.08
N GLU A 97 -22.87 -7.18 19.29
CA GLU A 97 -23.09 -6.26 18.20
C GLU A 97 -21.91 -6.36 17.21
N PRO A 98 -22.17 -6.31 15.89
CA PRO A 98 -21.11 -6.38 14.92
C PRO A 98 -20.10 -5.27 15.19
N ARG A 99 -18.85 -5.65 15.39
CA ARG A 99 -17.76 -4.70 15.61
C ARG A 99 -17.57 -3.89 14.33
N LEU A 100 -17.74 -2.57 14.42
CA LEU A 100 -17.50 -1.69 13.27
C LEU A 100 -15.99 -1.48 13.06
N PRO A 101 -15.51 -1.52 11.81
CA PRO A 101 -14.12 -1.26 11.51
C PRO A 101 -13.76 0.21 11.68
N LEU A 102 -12.47 0.52 11.84
CA LEU A 102 -11.98 1.88 11.67
C LEU A 102 -12.08 2.28 10.20
N VAL A 103 -12.63 3.46 9.91
CA VAL A 103 -12.77 3.99 8.54
C VAL A 103 -11.96 5.27 8.39
N ILE A 104 -11.09 5.33 7.36
CA ILE A 104 -10.40 6.54 6.91
C ILE A 104 -10.86 6.82 5.49
N ASN A 105 -11.60 7.91 5.29
CA ASN A 105 -12.09 8.32 3.99
C ASN A 105 -11.36 9.58 3.52
N GLU A 106 -10.56 9.46 2.45
CA GLU A 106 -9.84 10.58 1.80
C GLU A 106 -10.54 11.05 0.52
N CYS A 107 -11.72 10.47 0.19
CA CYS A 107 -12.53 10.89 -0.95
C CYS A 107 -13.35 12.13 -0.62
N SER A 108 -13.88 12.80 -1.64
CA SER A 108 -14.72 14.00 -1.50
C SER A 108 -16.19 13.72 -1.18
N PHE A 109 -16.57 12.44 -1.06
CA PHE A 109 -17.94 11.99 -0.78
C PHE A 109 -17.96 11.05 0.44
N GLU A 110 -19.11 10.91 1.05
CA GLU A 110 -19.31 10.02 2.19
C GLU A 110 -19.47 8.57 1.74
N ILE A 111 -18.90 7.64 2.50
CA ILE A 111 -19.00 6.20 2.27
C ILE A 111 -19.44 5.54 3.58
N ASP A 112 -20.61 4.93 3.56
CA ASP A 112 -21.19 4.21 4.70
C ASP A 112 -20.79 2.73 4.66
N VAL A 113 -19.67 2.40 5.30
CA VAL A 113 -19.17 1.01 5.36
C VAL A 113 -20.13 0.10 6.12
N GLU A 114 -20.88 0.61 7.09
CA GLU A 114 -21.84 -0.17 7.86
C GLU A 114 -22.98 -0.69 6.98
N GLU A 115 -23.46 0.12 6.03
CA GLU A 115 -24.45 -0.30 5.03
C GLU A 115 -23.96 -1.51 4.26
N TYR A 116 -22.72 -1.47 3.73
CA TYR A 116 -22.10 -2.57 2.96
C TYR A 116 -21.84 -3.81 3.82
N ILE A 117 -21.47 -3.66 5.09
CA ILE A 117 -21.34 -4.78 6.02
C ILE A 117 -22.68 -5.51 6.18
N ASN A 118 -23.78 -4.78 6.21
CA ASN A 118 -25.12 -5.35 6.45
C ASN A 118 -25.75 -5.94 5.17
N GLU A 119 -25.43 -5.43 3.97
CA GLU A 119 -26.06 -5.88 2.72
C GLU A 119 -25.75 -7.34 2.36
N GLY A 120 -24.59 -7.86 2.70
CA GLY A 120 -24.10 -9.12 2.20
C GLY A 120 -23.78 -9.05 0.69
N SER A 121 -22.85 -9.86 0.22
CA SER A 121 -22.47 -9.89 -1.19
C SER A 121 -22.57 -11.29 -1.75
N TYR A 122 -22.91 -11.33 -3.01
CA TYR A 122 -22.99 -12.54 -3.80
C TYR A 122 -21.84 -12.52 -4.81
N ILE A 123 -20.81 -13.32 -4.58
CA ILE A 123 -19.74 -13.48 -5.56
C ILE A 123 -20.05 -14.75 -6.35
N LYS A 124 -20.35 -14.57 -7.64
CA LYS A 124 -20.50 -15.72 -8.52
C LYS A 124 -19.11 -16.23 -8.91
N ILE A 125 -18.75 -17.38 -8.36
CA ILE A 125 -17.51 -18.07 -8.71
C ILE A 125 -17.81 -19.03 -9.86
N PRO A 126 -17.03 -19.01 -10.95
CA PRO A 126 -17.17 -19.99 -12.02
C PRO A 126 -16.91 -21.40 -11.51
N ASP A 127 -17.72 -22.37 -11.94
CA ASP A 127 -17.49 -23.79 -11.67
C ASP A 127 -16.16 -24.25 -12.30
N GLY A 128 -15.54 -25.29 -11.72
CA GLY A 128 -14.33 -25.92 -12.24
C GLY A 128 -13.09 -25.72 -11.37
N ASP A 129 -12.01 -26.41 -11.72
CA ASP A 129 -10.75 -26.48 -10.97
C ASP A 129 -9.71 -25.44 -11.46
N GLY A 130 -10.13 -24.47 -12.26
CA GLY A 130 -9.25 -23.43 -12.79
C GLY A 130 -8.78 -22.42 -11.76
N ILE A 131 -7.87 -21.53 -12.20
CA ILE A 131 -7.40 -20.41 -11.36
C ILE A 131 -8.54 -19.41 -11.13
N LYS A 132 -8.90 -19.18 -9.88
CA LYS A 132 -9.96 -18.26 -9.44
C LYS A 132 -9.37 -16.97 -8.82
N VAL A 133 -8.20 -17.09 -8.21
CA VAL A 133 -7.54 -16.01 -7.49
C VAL A 133 -6.18 -15.71 -8.12
N LEU A 134 -5.96 -14.46 -8.48
CA LEU A 134 -4.66 -13.95 -8.88
C LEU A 134 -4.07 -13.17 -7.70
N ILE A 135 -2.84 -13.43 -7.32
CA ILE A 135 -2.11 -12.66 -6.34
C ILE A 135 -1.00 -11.92 -7.06
N VAL A 136 -0.90 -10.64 -6.86
CA VAL A 136 0.08 -9.74 -7.48
C VAL A 136 0.67 -8.81 -6.43
N ASN A 137 1.83 -8.22 -6.71
CA ASN A 137 2.40 -7.19 -5.85
C ASN A 137 2.67 -5.93 -6.68
N SER A 138 1.97 -4.85 -6.40
CA SER A 138 2.28 -3.54 -6.98
C SER A 138 3.61 -3.01 -6.44
N HIS A 139 3.91 -3.26 -5.16
CA HIS A 139 5.10 -2.82 -4.45
C HIS A 139 5.88 -4.01 -3.85
N SER A 140 6.45 -4.84 -4.73
CA SER A 140 7.16 -6.08 -4.35
C SER A 140 8.38 -5.88 -3.45
N SER A 141 8.94 -4.66 -3.43
CA SER A 141 10.10 -4.29 -2.59
C SER A 141 9.73 -3.90 -1.15
N GLU A 142 8.43 -3.80 -0.81
CA GLU A 142 7.99 -3.50 0.54
C GLU A 142 8.27 -4.65 1.51
N THR A 143 8.53 -4.28 2.77
CA THR A 143 8.78 -5.24 3.84
C THR A 143 7.83 -4.96 5.01
N VAL A 144 7.23 -6.01 5.53
CA VAL A 144 6.30 -5.97 6.67
C VAL A 144 7.07 -5.95 7.99
N SER A 145 8.26 -6.57 8.00
CA SER A 145 9.22 -6.58 9.10
C SER A 145 10.64 -6.66 8.56
N ASP A 146 11.65 -6.69 9.43
CA ASP A 146 13.06 -6.85 9.05
C ASP A 146 13.34 -8.16 8.28
N SER A 147 12.51 -9.18 8.43
CA SER A 147 12.70 -10.53 7.87
C SER A 147 11.59 -11.02 6.94
N LEU A 148 10.52 -10.25 6.76
CA LEU A 148 9.33 -10.66 6.02
C LEU A 148 8.94 -9.60 4.99
N SER A 149 9.00 -9.95 3.70
CA SER A 149 8.54 -9.10 2.60
C SER A 149 7.06 -9.33 2.27
N VAL A 150 6.45 -8.38 1.58
CA VAL A 150 5.09 -8.55 1.03
C VAL A 150 5.06 -9.69 0.00
N SER A 151 6.16 -9.93 -0.71
CA SER A 151 6.27 -11.04 -1.66
C SER A 151 6.25 -12.40 -0.96
N ASP A 152 6.89 -12.52 0.22
CA ASP A 152 6.83 -13.75 1.03
C ASP A 152 5.39 -14.01 1.50
N LEU A 153 4.67 -12.97 1.95
CA LEU A 153 3.26 -13.08 2.34
C LEU A 153 2.37 -13.48 1.17
N ALA A 154 2.62 -12.93 -0.03
CA ALA A 154 1.87 -13.27 -1.23
C ALA A 154 2.07 -14.76 -1.63
N GLU A 155 3.30 -15.26 -1.55
CA GLU A 155 3.60 -16.67 -1.78
C GLU A 155 2.95 -17.57 -0.72
N ASP A 156 2.98 -17.17 0.55
CA ASP A 156 2.34 -17.90 1.64
C ASP A 156 0.81 -17.93 1.45
N LEU A 157 0.17 -16.80 1.08
CA LEU A 157 -1.25 -16.75 0.79
C LEU A 157 -1.63 -17.73 -0.33
N ALA A 158 -0.86 -17.75 -1.42
CA ALA A 158 -1.11 -18.68 -2.52
C ALA A 158 -1.09 -20.13 -2.04
N LYS A 159 -0.06 -20.53 -1.28
CA LYS A 159 0.06 -21.88 -0.71
C LYS A 159 -1.12 -22.25 0.21
N ILE A 160 -1.56 -21.28 1.04
CA ILE A 160 -2.69 -21.49 1.95
C ILE A 160 -3.97 -21.71 1.15
N LEU A 161 -4.28 -20.88 0.16
CA LEU A 161 -5.49 -21.00 -0.66
C LEU A 161 -5.49 -22.28 -1.48
N GLU A 162 -4.36 -22.63 -2.12
CA GLU A 162 -4.20 -23.90 -2.84
C GLU A 162 -4.42 -25.12 -1.92
N SER A 163 -3.90 -25.07 -0.69
CA SER A 163 -4.12 -26.17 0.29
C SER A 163 -5.58 -26.36 0.66
N ARG A 164 -6.43 -25.35 0.44
CA ARG A 164 -7.89 -25.36 0.65
C ARG A 164 -8.68 -25.67 -0.62
N GLY A 165 -7.99 -26.01 -1.71
CA GLY A 165 -8.61 -26.36 -2.99
C GLY A 165 -9.05 -25.15 -3.82
N ILE A 166 -8.57 -23.95 -3.51
CA ILE A 166 -8.84 -22.75 -4.31
C ILE A 166 -7.72 -22.58 -5.33
N GLY A 167 -8.06 -22.70 -6.61
CA GLY A 167 -7.11 -22.46 -7.70
C GLY A 167 -6.55 -21.05 -7.64
N THR A 168 -5.26 -20.92 -7.32
CA THR A 168 -4.59 -19.63 -7.09
C THR A 168 -3.34 -19.54 -7.95
N TYR A 169 -3.04 -18.37 -8.46
CA TYR A 169 -1.80 -18.07 -9.15
C TYR A 169 -1.15 -16.84 -8.54
N PHE A 170 0.07 -16.99 -8.03
CA PHE A 170 0.88 -15.87 -7.59
C PHE A 170 1.82 -15.44 -8.73
N ASP A 171 1.70 -14.17 -9.13
CA ASP A 171 2.60 -13.55 -10.10
C ASP A 171 3.67 -12.73 -9.39
N ASN A 172 4.89 -13.20 -9.41
CA ASN A 172 6.05 -12.56 -8.80
C ASN A 172 6.72 -11.54 -9.75
N THR A 173 5.99 -10.95 -10.69
CA THR A 173 6.52 -9.89 -11.55
C THR A 173 6.68 -8.60 -10.73
N PRO A 174 7.90 -8.05 -10.61
CA PRO A 174 8.09 -6.83 -9.84
C PRO A 174 7.55 -5.63 -10.62
N ASN A 175 6.53 -4.96 -10.05
CA ASN A 175 5.88 -3.80 -10.67
C ASN A 175 6.52 -2.46 -10.23
N ASP A 176 7.41 -2.47 -9.25
CA ASP A 176 8.08 -1.30 -8.66
C ASP A 176 9.57 -1.15 -9.06
N VAL A 177 10.08 -1.93 -10.00
CA VAL A 177 11.50 -1.90 -10.45
C VAL A 177 11.97 -0.54 -10.96
N ALA A 178 11.05 0.31 -11.44
CA ALA A 178 11.34 1.67 -11.89
C ALA A 178 10.98 2.73 -10.80
N GLY A 179 10.83 2.29 -9.56
CA GLY A 179 10.30 3.07 -8.43
C GLY A 179 8.78 2.99 -8.33
N ASN A 180 8.23 3.52 -7.24
CA ASN A 180 6.80 3.41 -6.92
C ASN A 180 5.90 4.16 -7.91
N ILE A 181 6.43 5.19 -8.61
CA ILE A 181 5.67 5.92 -9.62
C ILE A 181 5.26 4.98 -10.76
N GLY A 182 3.95 4.85 -10.98
CA GLY A 182 3.37 4.01 -12.02
C GLY A 182 3.38 2.51 -11.71
N ALA A 183 3.66 2.09 -10.47
CA ALA A 183 3.59 0.68 -10.05
C ALA A 183 2.20 0.08 -10.29
N TYR A 184 1.15 0.78 -9.90
CA TYR A 184 -0.24 0.36 -10.14
C TYR A 184 -0.58 0.27 -11.63
N THR A 185 -0.08 1.18 -12.48
CA THR A 185 -0.29 1.10 -13.93
C THR A 185 0.35 -0.16 -14.51
N ARG A 186 1.60 -0.47 -14.12
CA ARG A 186 2.29 -1.69 -14.54
C ARG A 186 1.59 -2.96 -14.03
N MET A 187 1.09 -2.91 -12.80
CA MET A 187 0.28 -3.98 -12.23
C MET A 187 -1.00 -4.20 -13.03
N SER A 188 -1.75 -3.14 -13.37
CA SER A 188 -2.97 -3.25 -14.19
C SER A 188 -2.68 -3.85 -15.57
N GLU A 189 -1.57 -3.45 -16.23
CA GLU A 189 -1.14 -4.05 -17.50
C GLU A 189 -0.79 -5.54 -17.36
N ASN A 190 -0.22 -5.91 -16.23
CA ASN A 190 0.10 -7.30 -15.91
C ASN A 190 -1.17 -8.13 -15.63
N ILE A 191 -2.08 -7.60 -14.82
CA ILE A 191 -3.38 -8.24 -14.55
C ILE A 191 -4.14 -8.50 -15.85
N ALA A 192 -4.13 -7.55 -16.81
CA ALA A 192 -4.78 -7.76 -18.10
C ALA A 192 -4.23 -9.00 -18.85
N LYS A 193 -2.91 -9.21 -18.86
CA LYS A 193 -2.28 -10.39 -19.45
C LYS A 193 -2.61 -11.68 -18.70
N LEU A 194 -2.65 -11.60 -17.36
CA LEU A 194 -3.00 -12.75 -16.51
C LEU A 194 -4.47 -13.15 -16.71
N LYS A 195 -5.37 -12.18 -16.85
CA LYS A 195 -6.79 -12.41 -17.16
C LYS A 195 -7.01 -13.11 -18.51
N GLU A 196 -6.22 -12.78 -19.53
CA GLU A 196 -6.26 -13.49 -20.81
C GLU A 196 -5.80 -14.95 -20.66
N LYS A 197 -4.79 -15.19 -19.81
CA LYS A 197 -4.25 -16.53 -19.56
C LYS A 197 -5.13 -17.38 -18.63
N TYR A 198 -5.71 -16.76 -17.62
CA TYR A 198 -6.54 -17.38 -16.58
C TYR A 198 -7.96 -16.77 -16.63
N ASN A 199 -8.69 -17.14 -17.67
CA ASN A 199 -10.02 -16.56 -17.96
C ASN A 199 -11.11 -16.89 -16.94
N GLU A 200 -10.85 -17.84 -16.02
CA GLU A 200 -11.72 -18.17 -14.90
C GLU A 200 -11.41 -17.37 -13.63
N ALA A 201 -10.36 -16.55 -13.65
CA ALA A 201 -10.02 -15.72 -12.51
C ALA A 201 -11.12 -14.66 -12.28
N VAL A 202 -11.51 -14.50 -11.02
CA VAL A 202 -12.57 -13.56 -10.59
C VAL A 202 -12.07 -12.57 -9.56
N ILE A 203 -11.00 -12.89 -8.83
CA ILE A 203 -10.43 -12.06 -7.77
C ILE A 203 -8.96 -11.78 -8.04
N VAL A 204 -8.55 -10.54 -7.79
CA VAL A 204 -7.14 -10.11 -7.70
C VAL A 204 -6.87 -9.67 -6.27
N ILE A 205 -5.73 -10.08 -5.72
CA ILE A 205 -5.26 -9.63 -4.41
C ILE A 205 -3.89 -9.00 -4.58
N ASP A 206 -3.76 -7.75 -4.12
CA ASP A 206 -2.50 -7.01 -4.01
C ASP A 206 -2.17 -6.82 -2.53
N ILE A 207 -0.98 -7.26 -2.10
CA ILE A 207 -0.55 -7.19 -0.70
C ILE A 207 0.46 -6.06 -0.54
N HIS A 208 0.28 -5.26 0.51
CA HIS A 208 1.13 -4.14 0.89
C HIS A 208 1.59 -4.21 2.34
N ASP A 209 2.61 -3.43 2.68
CA ASP A 209 2.84 -3.03 4.06
C ASP A 209 1.74 -2.06 4.51
N SER A 210 1.23 -2.23 5.72
CA SER A 210 0.19 -1.35 6.27
C SER A 210 0.78 -0.08 6.86
N ASP A 211 0.78 1.01 6.09
CA ASP A 211 1.17 2.37 6.56
C ASP A 211 0.22 2.97 7.59
N SER A 212 -0.91 2.36 7.83
CA SER A 212 -2.08 2.98 8.43
C SER A 212 -2.11 2.96 9.95
N GLY A 213 -1.13 2.32 10.58
CA GLY A 213 -1.13 2.09 12.04
C GLY A 213 -2.10 1.00 12.50
N SER A 214 -2.85 0.39 11.58
CA SER A 214 -3.64 -0.83 11.81
C SER A 214 -2.86 -2.05 11.35
N PRO A 215 -2.88 -3.17 12.09
CA PRO A 215 -2.17 -4.38 11.70
C PRO A 215 -2.75 -5.04 10.44
N PHE A 216 -4.00 -4.75 10.10
CA PHE A 216 -4.67 -5.18 8.88
C PHE A 216 -5.54 -4.05 8.29
N ALA A 217 -5.48 -3.87 6.98
CA ALA A 217 -6.26 -2.86 6.29
C ALA A 217 -6.78 -3.35 4.94
N PHE A 218 -7.99 -2.91 4.59
CA PHE A 218 -8.50 -2.94 3.22
C PHE A 218 -8.38 -1.54 2.63
N THR A 219 -7.68 -1.40 1.51
CA THR A 219 -7.58 -0.13 0.80
C THR A 219 -8.41 -0.17 -0.47
N ILE A 220 -9.40 0.71 -0.56
CA ILE A 220 -10.34 0.79 -1.68
C ILE A 220 -10.05 2.06 -2.47
N GLY A 221 -9.78 1.91 -3.75
CA GLY A 221 -9.71 3.02 -4.68
C GLY A 221 -11.13 3.40 -5.08
N ALA A 222 -11.62 4.55 -4.64
CA ALA A 222 -12.98 4.99 -4.90
C ALA A 222 -12.97 6.17 -5.88
N THR A 223 -13.25 5.88 -7.14
CA THR A 223 -13.32 6.85 -8.25
C THR A 223 -14.56 6.61 -9.09
N ASP A 224 -14.98 7.63 -9.86
CA ASP A 224 -16.16 7.52 -10.74
C ASP A 224 -15.91 6.65 -12.00
N ASP A 225 -14.66 6.22 -12.21
CA ASP A 225 -14.25 5.53 -13.45
C ASP A 225 -14.59 4.04 -13.48
N PHE A 226 -14.88 3.43 -12.33
CA PHE A 226 -15.22 2.00 -12.22
C PHE A 226 -16.08 1.71 -10.98
N SER A 227 -16.67 0.50 -10.94
CA SER A 227 -17.54 0.08 -9.83
C SER A 227 -16.70 -0.42 -8.65
N TRP A 228 -16.21 0.51 -7.82
CA TRP A 228 -15.43 0.21 -6.61
C TRP A 228 -16.28 -0.39 -5.49
N GLU A 229 -17.59 -0.21 -5.53
CA GLU A 229 -18.53 -0.72 -4.53
C GLU A 229 -18.52 -2.25 -4.45
N GLU A 230 -18.28 -2.93 -5.58
CA GLU A 230 -18.17 -4.40 -5.58
C GLU A 230 -16.91 -4.87 -4.83
N ASN A 231 -15.80 -4.14 -4.95
CA ASN A 231 -14.58 -4.41 -4.18
C ASN A 231 -14.81 -4.17 -2.68
N LEU A 232 -15.55 -3.11 -2.33
CA LEU A 232 -15.95 -2.83 -0.95
C LEU A 232 -16.84 -3.93 -0.39
N ARG A 233 -17.86 -4.39 -1.14
CA ARG A 233 -18.73 -5.50 -0.72
C ARG A 233 -17.92 -6.77 -0.45
N LEU A 234 -16.98 -7.11 -1.33
CA LEU A 234 -16.07 -8.24 -1.13
C LEU A 234 -15.27 -8.08 0.18
N ALA A 235 -14.65 -6.90 0.37
CA ALA A 235 -13.86 -6.61 1.58
C ALA A 235 -14.73 -6.69 2.86
N CYS A 236 -15.94 -6.14 2.84
CA CYS A 236 -16.89 -6.20 3.96
C CYS A 236 -17.29 -7.64 4.31
N ASN A 237 -17.54 -8.49 3.31
CA ASN A 237 -17.88 -9.89 3.57
C ASN A 237 -16.72 -10.67 4.18
N ILE A 238 -15.50 -10.45 3.68
CA ILE A 238 -14.31 -11.05 4.27
C ILE A 238 -14.13 -10.56 5.71
N TYR A 239 -14.26 -9.25 5.95
CA TYR A 239 -14.16 -8.66 7.29
C TYR A 239 -15.12 -9.29 8.29
N LYS A 240 -16.38 -9.53 7.90
CA LYS A 240 -17.38 -10.22 8.75
C LYS A 240 -16.94 -11.62 9.18
N LEU A 241 -16.20 -12.30 8.32
CA LEU A 241 -15.68 -13.65 8.57
C LEU A 241 -14.34 -13.66 9.32
N MET A 242 -13.59 -12.54 9.28
CA MET A 242 -12.34 -12.37 10.03
C MET A 242 -12.64 -12.07 11.50
N LYS A 243 -13.00 -13.11 12.26
CA LYS A 243 -13.31 -12.98 13.69
C LYS A 243 -12.12 -12.42 14.46
N ASP A 244 -12.42 -11.52 15.40
CA ASP A 244 -11.44 -10.95 16.35
C ASP A 244 -10.28 -10.16 15.69
N THR A 245 -10.42 -9.77 14.43
CA THR A 245 -9.42 -8.96 13.72
C THR A 245 -9.81 -7.49 13.73
N ASP A 246 -8.94 -6.65 14.27
CA ASP A 246 -9.02 -5.20 14.11
C ASP A 246 -8.58 -4.83 12.69
N ALA A 247 -9.54 -4.62 11.81
CA ALA A 247 -9.26 -4.16 10.46
C ALA A 247 -9.68 -2.71 10.26
N MET A 248 -8.99 -2.06 9.33
CA MET A 248 -9.29 -0.70 8.89
C MET A 248 -9.73 -0.72 7.43
N PHE A 249 -10.67 0.15 7.09
CA PHE A 249 -11.03 0.47 5.71
C PHE A 249 -10.49 1.85 5.37
N ARG A 250 -9.68 1.94 4.33
CA ARG A 250 -9.13 3.18 3.80
C ARG A 250 -9.62 3.42 2.39
N PHE A 251 -10.16 4.60 2.12
CA PHE A 251 -10.65 5.00 0.81
C PHE A 251 -9.78 6.08 0.23
N LEU A 252 -9.31 5.87 -1.01
CA LEU A 252 -8.44 6.81 -1.73
C LEU A 252 -9.09 7.23 -3.05
N PRO A 253 -8.95 8.50 -3.47
CA PRO A 253 -9.51 9.01 -4.73
C PRO A 253 -8.61 8.63 -5.93
N THR A 254 -8.27 7.35 -6.04
CA THR A 254 -7.45 6.78 -7.12
C THR A 254 -7.79 5.32 -7.32
N SER A 255 -7.62 4.78 -8.53
CA SER A 255 -8.04 3.40 -8.86
C SER A 255 -7.20 2.32 -8.16
N LEU A 256 -5.96 2.59 -7.79
CA LEU A 256 -5.04 1.61 -7.18
C LEU A 256 -4.92 0.30 -7.98
N GLY A 257 -5.11 0.33 -9.30
CA GLY A 257 -5.15 -0.86 -10.13
C GLY A 257 -6.42 -1.72 -9.99
N GLN A 258 -7.45 -1.23 -9.30
CA GLN A 258 -8.72 -1.92 -9.07
C GLN A 258 -9.70 -1.79 -10.24
N ASP A 259 -9.30 -1.15 -11.32
CA ASP A 259 -10.03 -0.97 -12.59
C ASP A 259 -9.84 -2.11 -13.60
N SER A 260 -9.32 -3.25 -13.14
CA SER A 260 -9.00 -4.42 -13.97
C SER A 260 -10.23 -5.15 -14.56
N GLY A 261 -11.44 -4.85 -14.07
CA GLY A 261 -12.67 -5.57 -14.36
C GLY A 261 -12.72 -6.97 -13.73
N LEU A 262 -11.91 -7.20 -12.69
CA LEU A 262 -11.99 -8.29 -11.73
C LEU A 262 -12.22 -7.67 -10.35
N LEU A 263 -12.81 -8.43 -9.43
CA LEU A 263 -12.86 -8.01 -8.03
C LEU A 263 -11.44 -7.90 -7.49
N THR A 264 -11.06 -6.71 -7.03
CA THR A 264 -9.67 -6.45 -6.62
C THR A 264 -9.62 -5.99 -5.18
N LEU A 265 -8.84 -6.69 -4.37
CA LEU A 265 -8.55 -6.37 -2.98
C LEU A 265 -7.11 -5.90 -2.84
N ASN A 266 -6.93 -4.68 -2.35
CA ASN A 266 -5.64 -4.22 -1.87
C ASN A 266 -5.65 -4.36 -0.34
N ILE A 267 -4.86 -5.30 0.17
CA ILE A 267 -4.76 -5.57 1.61
C ILE A 267 -3.42 -5.13 2.16
N GLY A 268 -3.47 -4.39 3.26
CA GLY A 268 -2.28 -4.00 4.02
C GLY A 268 -2.12 -4.91 5.23
N ILE A 269 -0.93 -5.49 5.40
CA ILE A 269 -0.58 -6.30 6.57
C ILE A 269 0.72 -5.76 7.12
N GLY A 270 0.77 -5.49 8.43
CA GLY A 270 2.00 -4.96 9.04
C GLY A 270 1.75 -3.79 9.95
N GLY A 271 2.49 -2.71 9.73
CA GLY A 271 2.52 -1.54 10.59
C GLY A 271 3.60 -1.64 11.66
N ASN A 272 3.89 -0.51 12.32
CA ASN A 272 5.04 -0.28 13.20
C ASN A 272 5.23 -1.27 14.38
N PHE A 273 4.31 -2.21 14.60
CA PHE A 273 4.31 -3.12 15.76
C PHE A 273 4.00 -4.58 15.38
N THR A 274 4.04 -4.93 14.09
CA THR A 274 3.68 -6.26 13.64
C THR A 274 4.95 -7.12 13.49
N ASP A 275 5.03 -8.20 14.25
CA ASP A 275 6.06 -9.23 14.05
C ASP A 275 5.63 -10.25 12.98
N ASP A 276 6.58 -11.05 12.49
CA ASP A 276 6.33 -12.06 11.44
C ASP A 276 5.21 -13.04 11.80
N GLY A 277 5.13 -13.43 13.07
CA GLY A 277 4.12 -14.37 13.56
C GLY A 277 2.72 -13.76 13.49
N THR A 278 2.57 -12.53 13.93
CA THR A 278 1.32 -11.76 13.86
C THR A 278 0.91 -11.51 12.42
N ALA A 279 1.83 -11.11 11.53
CA ALA A 279 1.56 -10.89 10.11
C ALA A 279 1.02 -12.16 9.44
N ARG A 280 1.66 -13.32 9.69
CA ARG A 280 1.22 -14.61 9.15
C ARG A 280 -0.11 -15.08 9.74
N ALA A 281 -0.38 -14.77 11.01
CA ALA A 281 -1.67 -15.10 11.65
C ALA A 281 -2.81 -14.28 11.01
N LEU A 282 -2.60 -12.99 10.76
CA LEU A 282 -3.55 -12.12 10.05
C LEU A 282 -3.80 -12.60 8.63
N LEU A 283 -2.73 -12.95 7.91
CA LEU A 283 -2.83 -13.54 6.57
C LEU A 283 -3.63 -14.84 6.58
N SER A 284 -3.41 -15.72 7.56
CA SER A 284 -4.17 -16.96 7.71
C SER A 284 -5.64 -16.69 7.99
N SER A 285 -5.97 -15.74 8.88
CA SER A 285 -7.35 -15.33 9.17
C SER A 285 -8.06 -14.79 7.93
N PHE A 286 -7.36 -13.95 7.14
CA PHE A 286 -7.86 -13.48 5.85
C PHE A 286 -8.11 -14.63 4.87
N ALA A 287 -7.16 -15.55 4.75
CA ALA A 287 -7.28 -16.71 3.87
C ALA A 287 -8.39 -17.66 4.30
N ASP A 288 -8.65 -17.83 5.62
CA ASP A 288 -9.78 -18.59 6.15
C ASP A 288 -11.10 -17.95 5.73
N ALA A 289 -11.24 -16.64 5.94
CA ALA A 289 -12.42 -15.86 5.59
C ALA A 289 -12.70 -15.89 4.07
N LEU A 290 -11.67 -15.66 3.26
CA LEU A 290 -11.79 -15.71 1.80
C LEU A 290 -12.18 -17.12 1.34
N SER A 291 -11.59 -18.17 1.91
CA SER A 291 -11.89 -19.55 1.55
C SER A 291 -13.32 -19.92 1.91
N GLU A 292 -13.80 -19.53 3.09
CA GLU A 292 -15.18 -19.72 3.51
C GLU A 292 -16.15 -19.03 2.55
N LEU A 293 -15.85 -17.79 2.14
CA LEU A 293 -16.67 -17.04 1.21
C LEU A 293 -16.72 -17.69 -0.18
N LEU A 294 -15.59 -18.23 -0.66
CA LEU A 294 -15.49 -18.85 -1.99
C LEU A 294 -16.08 -20.28 -2.06
N GLN A 295 -16.19 -20.97 -0.94
CA GLN A 295 -16.69 -22.36 -0.87
C GLN A 295 -18.15 -22.46 -0.47
N ASN A 296 -18.69 -21.44 0.22
CA ASN A 296 -20.09 -21.41 0.57
C ASN A 296 -20.91 -21.10 -0.69
N GLU A 297 -21.72 -22.08 -1.12
CA GLU A 297 -22.77 -21.81 -2.09
C GLU A 297 -23.68 -20.71 -1.55
N PRO A 298 -24.23 -19.87 -2.42
CA PRO A 298 -25.10 -18.80 -2.00
C PRO A 298 -26.25 -19.38 -1.17
N LEU A 299 -26.40 -18.87 0.05
CA LEU A 299 -27.64 -19.09 0.80
C LEU A 299 -28.78 -18.52 -0.05
N ALA A 300 -29.54 -19.41 -0.63
CA ALA A 300 -30.65 -19.12 -1.53
C ALA A 300 -31.78 -18.36 -0.80
#